data_efdaa9fbe8e44daf6d8b944f6ae7b907
#
_entry.id   efdaa9fbe8e44daf6d8b944f6ae7b907
#
_cell.length_a   1.000
_cell.length_b   1.000
_cell.length_c   1.000
_cell.angle_alpha   90.00
_cell.angle_beta   90.00
_cell.angle_gamma   90.00
#
_symmetry.space_group_name_H-M   'P 1'
#
loop_
_entity.id
_entity.type
_entity.pdbx_description
1 polymer ?
#
loop_
_entity_poly.entity_id
_entity_poly.type
_entity_poly.pdbx_seq_one_letter_code
_entity_poly.pdbx_strand_id
1 'polypeptide(L)'
;LWCSAMVGTFAGGGFWAPSLAAAGFVIITNLFLRPLIQRLNTRTLISPNVETYYTVEITCKGAEEAHMRSLLLHALSQAGLGLRRIDSEDIPDTSKVTVTAQAVAGKRNDAALEQIVGRLSLEPHVSAATWQVDRAIPEA
;
A
#
# COMPACT_ATOMS: atom_id res chain seq x y z
N LEU A 1 -17.43 2.47 -26.66
CA LEU A 1 -18.56 1.78 -27.32
C LEU A 1 -19.68 2.77 -27.74
N TRP A 2 -20.13 3.68 -26.88
CA TRP A 2 -21.19 4.64 -27.21
C TRP A 2 -20.79 5.67 -28.28
N CYS A 3 -19.53 6.17 -28.23
CA CYS A 3 -19.04 7.13 -29.23
C CYS A 3 -18.96 6.53 -30.66
N SER A 4 -18.60 5.25 -30.78
CA SER A 4 -18.52 4.59 -32.08
C SER A 4 -19.90 4.33 -32.68
N ALA A 5 -20.93 4.09 -31.86
CA ALA A 5 -22.29 3.95 -32.31
C ALA A 5 -22.87 5.28 -32.87
N MET A 6 -22.58 6.42 -32.23
CA MET A 6 -22.99 7.73 -32.71
C MET A 6 -22.33 8.10 -34.04
N VAL A 7 -21.03 7.85 -34.19
CA VAL A 7 -20.32 8.09 -35.46
C VAL A 7 -20.91 7.25 -36.61
N GLY A 8 -21.27 5.99 -36.32
CA GLY A 8 -21.88 5.09 -37.27
C GLY A 8 -23.24 5.54 -37.77
N THR A 9 -24.10 6.10 -36.89
CA THR A 9 -25.43 6.62 -37.30
C THR A 9 -25.34 7.86 -38.15
N PHE A 10 -24.40 8.77 -37.91
CA PHE A 10 -24.17 9.96 -38.75
C PHE A 10 -23.57 9.58 -40.11
N ALA A 11 -22.72 8.57 -40.22
CA ALA A 11 -22.19 8.10 -41.49
C ALA A 11 -23.27 7.49 -42.39
N GLY A 12 -24.25 6.76 -41.80
CA GLY A 12 -25.38 6.17 -42.53
C GLY A 12 -26.38 7.18 -43.04
N GLY A 13 -26.45 8.40 -42.51
CA GLY A 13 -27.35 9.47 -42.92
C GLY A 13 -26.84 10.35 -44.06
N GLY A 14 -25.73 10.00 -44.71
CA GLY A 14 -25.19 10.78 -45.84
C GLY A 14 -24.34 12.00 -45.43
N PHE A 15 -24.16 12.27 -44.16
CA PHE A 15 -23.34 13.35 -43.63
C PHE A 15 -21.87 12.88 -43.44
N TRP A 16 -21.22 12.55 -44.53
CA TRP A 16 -19.84 11.99 -44.49
C TRP A 16 -18.78 12.98 -43.99
N ALA A 17 -18.92 14.26 -44.29
CA ALA A 17 -17.97 15.28 -43.88
C ALA A 17 -17.96 15.50 -42.34
N PRO A 18 -19.09 15.71 -41.63
CA PRO A 18 -19.09 15.82 -40.17
C PRO A 18 -18.75 14.49 -39.46
N SER A 19 -19.06 13.35 -40.09
CA SER A 19 -18.70 12.04 -39.59
C SER A 19 -17.17 11.82 -39.54
N LEU A 20 -16.46 12.21 -40.61
CA LEU A 20 -15.01 12.18 -40.67
C LEU A 20 -14.36 13.14 -39.66
N ALA A 21 -14.93 14.33 -39.47
CA ALA A 21 -14.45 15.29 -38.48
C ALA A 21 -14.64 14.78 -37.07
N ALA A 22 -15.76 14.16 -36.74
CA ALA A 22 -16.03 13.57 -35.45
C ALA A 22 -15.09 12.36 -35.15
N ALA A 23 -14.87 11.50 -36.13
CA ALA A 23 -13.94 10.39 -36.02
C ALA A 23 -12.49 10.86 -35.78
N GLY A 24 -12.05 11.85 -36.54
CA GLY A 24 -10.73 12.48 -36.38
C GLY A 24 -10.57 13.12 -35.01
N PHE A 25 -11.59 13.82 -34.51
CA PHE A 25 -11.56 14.42 -33.19
C PHE A 25 -11.43 13.35 -32.05
N VAL A 26 -12.18 12.25 -32.15
CA VAL A 26 -12.11 11.16 -31.20
C VAL A 26 -10.73 10.50 -31.21
N ILE A 27 -10.14 10.30 -32.39
CA ILE A 27 -8.81 9.72 -32.54
C ILE A 27 -7.76 10.65 -31.95
N ILE A 28 -7.79 11.94 -32.27
CA ILE A 28 -6.84 12.93 -31.74
C ILE A 28 -6.97 13.04 -30.22
N THR A 29 -8.18 13.09 -29.69
CA THR A 29 -8.43 13.16 -28.26
C THR A 29 -7.88 11.92 -27.55
N ASN A 30 -8.12 10.74 -28.08
CA ASN A 30 -7.60 9.49 -27.51
C ASN A 30 -6.07 9.40 -27.60
N LEU A 31 -5.49 9.85 -28.72
CA LEU A 31 -4.04 9.81 -28.93
C LEU A 31 -3.29 10.83 -28.06
N PHE A 32 -3.87 12.00 -27.83
CA PHE A 32 -3.28 13.08 -27.03
C PHE A 32 -3.60 12.97 -25.55
N LEU A 33 -4.84 12.63 -25.19
CA LEU A 33 -5.21 12.50 -23.77
C LEU A 33 -4.51 11.31 -23.08
N ARG A 34 -4.36 10.22 -23.79
CA ARG A 34 -3.77 9.01 -23.21
C ARG A 34 -2.32 9.21 -22.73
N PRO A 35 -1.38 9.77 -23.53
CA PRO A 35 -0.05 10.06 -23.05
C PRO A 35 -0.02 11.21 -22.03
N LEU A 36 -0.95 12.16 -22.12
CA LEU A 36 -1.05 13.24 -21.15
C LEU A 36 -1.51 12.73 -19.79
N ILE A 37 -2.49 11.85 -19.75
CA ILE A 37 -2.93 11.17 -18.51
C ILE A 37 -1.81 10.29 -17.97
N GLN A 38 -1.06 9.60 -18.81
CA GLN A 38 0.09 8.82 -18.38
C GLN A 38 1.22 9.70 -17.81
N ARG A 39 1.50 10.86 -18.41
CA ARG A 39 2.47 11.83 -17.89
C ARG A 39 2.00 12.53 -16.61
N LEU A 40 0.72 12.82 -16.49
CA LEU A 40 0.13 13.34 -15.26
C LEU A 40 0.09 12.25 -14.18
N ASN A 41 -0.24 11.02 -14.53
CA ASN A 41 -0.16 9.87 -13.62
C ASN A 41 1.26 9.57 -13.14
N THR A 42 2.31 9.89 -13.91
CA THR A 42 3.70 9.75 -13.40
C THR A 42 4.11 10.89 -12.47
N ARG A 43 3.40 12.02 -12.48
CA ARG A 43 3.68 13.14 -11.55
C ARG A 43 2.68 13.25 -10.40
N THR A 44 1.46 12.79 -10.58
CA THR A 44 0.43 12.67 -9.55
C THR A 44 0.03 11.20 -9.46
N LEU A 45 1.02 10.33 -9.41
CA LEU A 45 0.76 8.98 -8.97
C LEU A 45 0.24 9.08 -7.53
N ILE A 46 -1.00 9.30 -7.48
CA ILE A 46 -1.88 8.28 -6.94
C ILE A 46 -1.67 7.01 -7.79
N SER A 47 -0.51 6.40 -7.64
CA SER A 47 -0.48 4.95 -7.59
C SER A 47 -1.71 4.61 -6.76
N PRO A 48 -2.58 3.66 -7.13
CA PRO A 48 -3.36 3.03 -6.12
C PRO A 48 -2.31 2.67 -5.09
N ASN A 49 -2.24 3.49 -4.06
CA ASN A 49 -1.36 3.26 -2.93
C ASN A 49 -1.92 1.95 -2.43
N VAL A 50 -1.38 0.86 -2.92
CA VAL A 50 -1.57 -0.44 -2.31
C VAL A 50 -0.79 -0.26 -1.03
N GLU A 51 -1.45 0.42 -0.09
CA GLU A 51 -0.96 0.52 1.27
C GLU A 51 -0.64 -0.89 1.66
N THR A 52 0.63 -1.17 1.81
CA THR A 52 1.07 -2.49 2.22
C THR A 52 1.02 -2.49 3.73
N TYR A 53 0.17 -3.34 4.27
CA TYR A 53 0.05 -3.52 5.70
C TYR A 53 1.05 -4.59 6.13
N TYR A 54 1.71 -4.29 7.22
CA TYR A 54 2.67 -5.19 7.85
C TYR A 54 2.27 -5.43 9.29
N THR A 55 2.26 -6.67 9.70
CA THR A 55 2.09 -7.05 11.10
C THR A 55 3.42 -7.57 11.63
N VAL A 56 3.91 -6.94 12.67
CA VAL A 56 5.14 -7.33 13.38
C VAL A 56 4.75 -7.83 14.75
N GLU A 57 5.15 -9.04 15.09
CA GLU A 57 4.90 -9.65 16.39
C GLU A 57 6.23 -9.92 17.11
N ILE A 58 6.31 -9.46 18.33
CA ILE A 58 7.50 -9.66 19.19
C ILE A 58 7.05 -10.24 20.52
N THR A 59 7.60 -11.37 20.86
CA THR A 59 7.40 -11.99 22.18
C THR A 59 8.58 -11.65 23.09
N CYS A 60 8.33 -10.95 24.17
CA CYS A 60 9.33 -10.54 25.16
C CYS A 60 8.86 -10.85 26.59
N LYS A 61 9.75 -10.61 27.56
CA LYS A 61 9.37 -10.66 28.98
C LYS A 61 8.51 -9.45 29.34
N GLY A 62 7.47 -9.65 30.15
CA GLY A 62 6.52 -8.59 30.52
C GLY A 62 7.18 -7.38 31.21
N ALA A 63 8.26 -7.58 31.94
CA ALA A 63 9.02 -6.50 32.59
C ALA A 63 9.66 -5.53 31.56
N GLU A 64 9.94 -6.00 30.34
CA GLU A 64 10.59 -5.22 29.28
C GLU A 64 9.62 -4.75 28.18
N GLU A 65 8.32 -4.97 28.36
CA GLU A 65 7.29 -4.59 27.38
C GLU A 65 7.39 -3.13 26.97
N ALA A 66 7.45 -2.22 27.93
CA ALA A 66 7.50 -0.77 27.66
C ALA A 66 8.75 -0.38 26.86
N HIS A 67 9.88 -0.99 27.15
CA HIS A 67 11.12 -0.77 26.43
C HIS A 67 11.02 -1.32 25.01
N MET A 68 10.50 -2.51 24.82
CA MET A 68 10.32 -3.11 23.49
C MET A 68 9.33 -2.33 22.62
N ARG A 69 8.25 -1.83 23.20
CA ARG A 69 7.31 -0.94 22.50
C ARG A 69 8.00 0.32 22.00
N SER A 70 8.81 0.96 22.82
CA SER A 70 9.53 2.18 22.42
C SER A 70 10.57 1.91 21.34
N LEU A 71 11.30 0.80 21.42
CA LEU A 71 12.27 0.38 20.40
C LEU A 71 11.58 0.08 19.07
N LEU A 72 10.46 -0.64 19.10
CA LEU A 72 9.68 -0.96 17.90
C LEU A 72 9.13 0.29 17.23
N LEU A 73 8.55 1.21 18.01
CA LEU A 73 8.08 2.51 17.54
C LEU A 73 9.20 3.32 16.85
N HIS A 74 10.35 3.39 17.50
CA HIS A 74 11.49 4.11 16.97
C HIS A 74 12.01 3.49 15.67
N ALA A 75 12.13 2.17 15.62
CA ALA A 75 12.59 1.43 14.45
C ALA A 75 11.64 1.59 13.25
N LEU A 76 10.32 1.49 13.47
CA LEU A 76 9.31 1.71 12.43
C LEU A 76 9.33 3.15 11.92
N SER A 77 9.43 4.11 12.82
CA SER A 77 9.53 5.53 12.45
C SER A 77 10.78 5.83 11.62
N GLN A 78 11.94 5.29 11.99
CA GLN A 78 13.17 5.44 11.21
C GLN A 78 13.08 4.84 9.81
N ALA A 79 12.32 3.75 9.65
CA ALA A 79 12.10 3.12 8.37
C ALA A 79 11.05 3.85 7.51
N GLY A 80 10.44 4.93 8.02
CA GLY A 80 9.39 5.65 7.33
C GLY A 80 8.06 4.90 7.24
N LEU A 81 7.84 3.93 8.16
CA LEU A 81 6.61 3.17 8.27
C LEU A 81 5.65 3.87 9.24
N GLY A 82 4.41 4.09 8.79
CA GLY A 82 3.37 4.62 9.64
C GLY A 82 2.84 3.55 10.59
N LEU A 83 2.92 3.78 11.90
CA LEU A 83 2.26 2.90 12.85
C LEU A 83 0.76 3.17 12.85
N ARG A 84 -0.04 2.11 12.66
CA ARG A 84 -1.50 2.17 12.71
C ARG A 84 -2.04 1.72 14.06
N ARG A 85 -1.51 0.63 14.59
CA ARG A 85 -1.97 0.01 15.84
C ARG A 85 -0.82 -0.71 16.52
N ILE A 86 -0.83 -0.71 17.84
CA ILE A 86 0.05 -1.51 18.68
C ILE A 86 -0.76 -2.11 19.82
N ASP A 87 -0.72 -3.40 19.93
CA ASP A 87 -1.40 -4.17 20.97
C ASP A 87 -0.37 -4.98 21.75
N SER A 88 -0.70 -5.28 22.99
CA SER A 88 0.08 -6.20 23.83
C SER A 88 -0.86 -7.21 24.42
N GLU A 89 -0.51 -8.47 24.37
CA GLU A 89 -1.27 -9.58 24.91
C GLU A 89 -0.38 -10.43 25.81
N ASP A 90 -0.83 -10.63 27.04
CA ASP A 90 -0.15 -11.50 27.97
C ASP A 90 -0.36 -12.97 27.59
N ILE A 91 0.72 -13.73 27.55
CA ILE A 91 0.65 -15.17 27.30
C ILE A 91 0.32 -15.85 28.63
N PRO A 92 -0.85 -16.52 28.76
CA PRO A 92 -1.23 -17.21 29.98
C PRO A 92 -0.18 -18.27 30.35
N ASP A 93 0.00 -18.46 31.64
CA ASP A 93 0.97 -19.39 32.25
C ASP A 93 2.46 -19.06 32.04
N THR A 94 2.77 -17.88 31.49
CA THR A 94 4.16 -17.40 31.33
C THR A 94 4.27 -15.93 31.72
N SER A 95 5.47 -15.50 32.10
CA SER A 95 5.75 -14.06 32.30
C SER A 95 6.13 -13.34 31.00
N LYS A 96 5.61 -13.81 29.86
CA LYS A 96 5.89 -13.28 28.53
C LYS A 96 4.69 -12.53 27.98
N VAL A 97 4.96 -11.50 27.18
CA VAL A 97 3.99 -10.68 26.50
C VAL A 97 4.30 -10.68 25.01
N THR A 98 3.26 -10.82 24.19
CA THR A 98 3.37 -10.64 22.75
C THR A 98 2.94 -9.22 22.41
N VAL A 99 3.84 -8.46 21.81
CA VAL A 99 3.59 -7.13 21.29
C VAL A 99 3.35 -7.24 19.79
N THR A 100 2.16 -6.88 19.35
CA THR A 100 1.76 -6.88 17.94
C THR A 100 1.65 -5.45 17.44
N ALA A 101 2.42 -5.09 16.42
CA ALA A 101 2.37 -3.79 15.79
C ALA A 101 1.92 -3.89 14.34
N GLN A 102 0.91 -3.12 13.97
CA GLN A 102 0.48 -2.97 12.59
C GLN A 102 1.05 -1.68 12.01
N ALA A 103 1.85 -1.81 10.97
CA ALA A 103 2.47 -0.71 10.26
C ALA A 103 1.96 -0.62 8.82
N VAL A 104 1.95 0.60 8.29
CA VAL A 104 1.53 0.90 6.93
C VAL A 104 2.70 1.52 6.18
N ALA A 105 2.97 1.00 4.99
CA ALA A 105 3.93 1.57 4.08
C ALA A 105 3.25 2.02 2.78
N GLY A 106 3.56 3.21 2.32
CA GLY A 106 3.11 3.71 1.02
C GLY A 106 3.78 3.01 -0.16
N LYS A 107 4.85 2.25 0.10
CA LYS A 107 5.54 1.41 -0.88
C LYS A 107 6.07 0.18 -0.17
N ARG A 108 5.92 -0.98 -0.81
CA ARG A 108 6.44 -2.24 -0.29
C ARG A 108 7.95 -2.16 -0.03
N ASN A 109 8.36 -2.41 1.20
CA ASN A 109 9.76 -2.37 1.63
C ASN A 109 10.05 -3.50 2.65
N ASP A 110 10.02 -4.71 2.15
CA ASP A 110 10.24 -5.92 2.96
C ASP A 110 11.65 -5.94 3.57
N ALA A 111 12.65 -5.41 2.85
CA ALA A 111 14.02 -5.38 3.32
C ALA A 111 14.22 -4.53 4.59
N ALA A 112 13.51 -3.40 4.70
CA ALA A 112 13.55 -2.57 5.91
C ALA A 112 12.96 -3.30 7.11
N LEU A 113 11.87 -4.03 6.92
CA LEU A 113 11.25 -4.83 7.99
C LEU A 113 12.11 -5.99 8.42
N GLU A 114 12.70 -6.70 7.48
CA GLU A 114 13.63 -7.79 7.78
C GLU A 114 14.81 -7.29 8.61
N GLN A 115 15.34 -6.12 8.28
CA GLN A 115 16.40 -5.49 9.05
C GLN A 115 15.95 -5.09 10.47
N ILE A 116 14.75 -4.52 10.61
CA ILE A 116 14.17 -4.14 11.90
C ILE A 116 13.97 -5.38 12.78
N VAL A 117 13.28 -6.39 12.26
CA VAL A 117 12.98 -7.62 12.99
C VAL A 117 14.27 -8.39 13.33
N GLY A 118 15.20 -8.46 12.38
CA GLY A 118 16.52 -9.06 12.61
C GLY A 118 17.30 -8.36 13.73
N ARG A 119 17.25 -7.03 13.80
CA ARG A 119 17.88 -6.26 14.88
C ARG A 119 17.18 -6.48 16.22
N LEU A 120 15.86 -6.44 16.25
CA LEU A 120 15.07 -6.66 17.47
C LEU A 120 15.20 -8.09 18.01
N SER A 121 15.38 -9.08 17.12
CA SER A 121 15.58 -10.47 17.53
C SER A 121 16.91 -10.72 18.24
N LEU A 122 17.86 -9.81 18.12
CA LEU A 122 19.15 -9.87 18.83
C LEU A 122 19.08 -9.31 20.25
N GLU A 123 17.99 -8.68 20.63
CA GLU A 123 17.79 -8.18 21.99
C GLU A 123 17.66 -9.34 22.99
N PRO A 124 18.37 -9.28 24.14
CA PRO A 124 18.46 -10.41 25.05
C PRO A 124 17.12 -10.80 25.71
N HIS A 125 16.14 -9.94 25.69
CA HIS A 125 14.82 -10.12 26.28
C HIS A 125 13.75 -10.58 25.31
N VAL A 126 14.08 -10.69 24.01
CA VAL A 126 13.18 -11.15 22.96
C VAL A 126 13.28 -12.67 22.82
N SER A 127 12.14 -13.34 22.94
CA SER A 127 12.05 -14.79 22.77
C SER A 127 11.73 -15.19 21.33
N ALA A 128 10.95 -14.36 20.63
CA ALA A 128 10.59 -14.55 19.24
C ALA A 128 10.26 -13.20 18.60
N ALA A 129 10.62 -13.04 17.34
CA ALA A 129 10.23 -11.89 16.52
C ALA A 129 9.85 -12.41 15.14
N THR A 130 8.66 -12.04 14.67
CA THR A 130 8.13 -12.42 13.36
C THR A 130 7.50 -11.23 12.68
N TRP A 131 7.39 -11.28 11.37
CA TRP A 131 6.65 -10.29 10.62
C TRP A 131 5.94 -10.95 9.43
N GLN A 132 4.83 -10.37 9.02
CA GLN A 132 4.07 -10.81 7.86
C GLN A 132 3.52 -9.62 7.09
N VAL A 133 3.28 -9.84 5.82
CA VAL A 133 2.61 -8.87 4.94
C VAL A 133 1.14 -9.21 4.94
N ASP A 134 0.32 -8.31 5.44
CA ASP A 134 -1.12 -8.42 5.31
C ASP A 134 -1.53 -7.82 3.95
N ARG A 135 -2.13 -8.63 3.11
CA ARG A 135 -2.82 -8.09 1.96
C ARG A 135 -3.98 -7.26 2.48
N ALA A 136 -4.06 -6.00 2.07
CA ALA A 136 -5.23 -5.18 2.34
C ALA A 136 -6.47 -5.99 1.93
N ILE A 137 -7.22 -6.44 2.92
CA ILE A 137 -8.58 -6.92 2.68
C ILE A 137 -9.34 -5.63 2.41
N PRO A 138 -9.87 -5.40 1.22
CA PRO A 138 -10.76 -4.28 1.01
C PRO A 138 -11.91 -4.48 2.01
N GLU A 139 -12.00 -3.59 2.97
CA GLU A 139 -13.19 -3.53 3.82
C GLU A 139 -14.38 -3.36 2.88
N ALA A 140 -15.20 -4.37 2.85
CA ALA A 140 -16.45 -4.37 2.12
C ALA A 140 -17.42 -3.35 2.73
#